data_10917392b1eb77352c2b8d61fa256575
#
_entry.id   10917392b1eb77352c2b8d61fa256575
#
_cell.length_a   1.000
_cell.length_b   1.000
_cell.length_c   1.000
_cell.angle_alpha   90.00
_cell.angle_beta   90.00
_cell.angle_gamma   90.00
#
_symmetry.space_group_name_H-M   'P 1'
#
loop_
_entity.id
_entity.type
_entity.pdbx_description
1 polymer ?
#
loop_
_entity_poly.entity_id
_entity_poly.type
_entity_poly.pdbx_seq_one_letter_code
_entity_poly.pdbx_strand_id
1 'polypeptide(L)'
;MHKPDYPPLLLPGIHTLTMEQIKELAVTPFLGDARRALLFASFQQWVQKLQFYQVRAILWINGSFVTSKFAPNDIDCIMWSPTTGGTLTEDQWREVRALTNREMARKKFNLDFYIENPAPTEKLHRQAYFRGMFGFQHDEKTPKGFVELLI
;
A
#
# COMPACT_ATOMS: atom_id res chain seq x y z
N MET A 1 16.03 -10.10 -16.17
CA MET A 1 16.55 -10.53 -14.86
C MET A 1 15.36 -10.82 -13.94
N HIS A 2 15.25 -12.03 -13.48
CA HIS A 2 14.13 -12.44 -12.61
C HIS A 2 14.31 -11.82 -11.22
N LYS A 3 13.31 -11.08 -10.76
CA LYS A 3 13.27 -10.61 -9.38
C LYS A 3 13.08 -11.82 -8.46
N PRO A 4 13.90 -11.98 -7.41
CA PRO A 4 13.71 -13.11 -6.52
C PRO A 4 12.38 -13.03 -5.77
N ASP A 5 11.71 -14.16 -5.65
CA ASP A 5 10.52 -14.31 -4.83
C ASP A 5 10.90 -14.72 -3.41
N TYR A 6 10.16 -14.19 -2.45
CA TYR A 6 10.28 -14.55 -1.03
C TYR A 6 8.94 -15.12 -0.55
N PRO A 7 8.95 -16.04 0.43
CA PRO A 7 7.71 -16.57 0.97
C PRO A 7 6.71 -15.46 1.37
N PRO A 8 5.46 -15.50 0.85
CA PRO A 8 4.45 -14.52 1.22
C PRO A 8 4.02 -14.71 2.68
N LEU A 9 3.65 -13.61 3.35
CA LEU A 9 3.15 -13.63 4.72
C LEU A 9 1.67 -14.00 4.82
N LEU A 10 0.95 -13.91 3.70
CA LEU A 10 -0.51 -14.13 3.64
C LEU A 10 -0.83 -15.28 2.69
N LEU A 11 -1.84 -16.06 3.06
CA LEU A 11 -2.47 -17.01 2.15
C LEU A 11 -3.05 -16.29 0.93
N PRO A 12 -3.19 -16.98 -0.23
CA PRO A 12 -3.77 -16.37 -1.42
C PRO A 12 -5.10 -15.66 -1.15
N GLY A 13 -5.31 -14.52 -1.81
CA GLY A 13 -6.50 -13.71 -1.68
C GLY A 13 -6.23 -12.32 -1.13
N ILE A 14 -7.30 -11.53 -1.02
CA ILE A 14 -7.27 -10.17 -0.46
C ILE A 14 -7.62 -10.26 1.02
N HIS A 15 -6.76 -9.71 1.87
CA HIS A 15 -6.94 -9.70 3.32
C HIS A 15 -7.21 -8.27 3.79
N THR A 16 -8.42 -7.99 4.23
CA THR A 16 -8.77 -6.69 4.81
C THR A 16 -8.26 -6.64 6.24
N LEU A 17 -7.26 -5.80 6.47
CA LEU A 17 -6.58 -5.67 7.76
C LEU A 17 -6.62 -4.24 8.28
N THR A 18 -6.58 -4.10 9.60
CA THR A 18 -6.35 -2.82 10.27
C THR A 18 -4.86 -2.47 10.26
N MET A 19 -4.52 -1.21 10.53
CA MET A 19 -3.12 -0.78 10.67
C MET A 19 -2.36 -1.61 11.72
N GLU A 20 -3.01 -1.91 12.84
CA GLU A 20 -2.40 -2.74 13.89
C GLU A 20 -2.16 -4.18 13.44
N GLN A 21 -3.12 -4.77 12.73
CA GLN A 21 -2.95 -6.11 12.16
C GLN A 21 -1.82 -6.17 11.12
N ILE A 22 -1.63 -5.11 10.34
CA ILE A 22 -0.51 -5.00 9.40
C ILE A 22 0.82 -4.98 10.16
N LYS A 23 0.89 -4.25 11.26
CA LYS A 23 2.08 -4.23 12.13
C LYS A 23 2.38 -5.61 12.70
N GLU A 24 1.38 -6.27 13.24
CA GLU A 24 1.52 -7.63 13.79
C GLU A 24 1.98 -8.65 12.73
N LEU A 25 1.51 -8.49 11.49
CA LEU A 25 1.88 -9.36 10.38
C LEU A 25 3.31 -9.11 9.88
N ALA A 26 3.64 -7.85 9.61
CA ALA A 26 4.79 -7.50 8.77
C ALA A 26 5.94 -6.84 9.54
N VAL A 27 5.77 -6.49 10.80
CA VAL A 27 6.81 -5.83 11.62
C VAL A 27 7.13 -6.64 12.86
N THR A 28 6.14 -6.94 13.69
CA THR A 28 6.33 -7.58 14.99
C THR A 28 7.10 -8.91 14.94
N PRO A 29 6.87 -9.82 13.97
CA PRO A 29 7.62 -11.06 13.88
C PRO A 29 9.07 -10.90 13.41
N PHE A 30 9.44 -9.73 12.92
CA PHE A 30 10.76 -9.45 12.33
C PHE A 30 11.65 -8.66 13.28
N LEU A 31 11.92 -9.24 14.44
CA LEU A 31 12.82 -8.64 15.44
C LEU A 31 14.20 -8.38 14.83
N GLY A 32 14.72 -7.17 15.01
CA GLY A 32 16.02 -6.78 14.47
C GLY A 32 15.97 -6.27 13.03
N ASP A 33 14.83 -6.31 12.36
CA ASP A 33 14.67 -5.68 11.04
C ASP A 33 14.24 -4.21 11.20
N ALA A 34 15.22 -3.35 11.42
CA ALA A 34 15.00 -1.91 11.59
C ALA A 34 14.37 -1.25 10.35
N ARG A 35 14.65 -1.78 9.17
CA ARG A 35 14.10 -1.25 7.91
C ARG A 35 12.58 -1.45 7.83
N ARG A 36 12.08 -2.62 8.23
CA ARG A 36 10.64 -2.87 8.29
C ARG A 36 9.94 -1.93 9.25
N ALA A 37 10.51 -1.75 10.43
CA ALA A 37 9.96 -0.82 11.43
C ALA A 37 9.90 0.62 10.89
N LEU A 38 10.96 1.05 10.20
CA LEU A 38 11.01 2.38 9.57
C LEU A 38 9.96 2.54 8.47
N LEU A 39 9.85 1.57 7.57
CA LEU A 39 8.86 1.59 6.49
C LEU A 39 7.44 1.67 7.04
N PHE A 40 7.14 0.86 8.03
CA PHE A 40 5.82 0.86 8.66
C PHE A 40 5.51 2.19 9.34
N ALA A 41 6.45 2.75 10.10
CA ALA A 41 6.27 4.04 10.77
C ALA A 41 6.02 5.16 9.75
N SER A 42 6.76 5.18 8.65
CA SER A 42 6.56 6.15 7.56
C SER A 42 5.20 5.97 6.87
N PHE A 43 4.79 4.73 6.62
CA PHE A 43 3.49 4.42 6.04
C PHE A 43 2.34 4.85 6.97
N GLN A 44 2.45 4.53 8.25
CA GLN A 44 1.46 4.93 9.25
C GLN A 44 1.33 6.45 9.33
N GLN A 45 2.44 7.17 9.31
CA GLN A 45 2.46 8.64 9.31
C GLN A 45 1.78 9.20 8.04
N TRP A 46 2.04 8.62 6.88
CA TRP A 46 1.41 9.02 5.62
C TRP A 46 -0.11 8.82 5.68
N VAL A 47 -0.58 7.67 6.15
CA VAL A 47 -2.01 7.38 6.32
C VAL A 47 -2.65 8.36 7.30
N GLN A 48 -2.01 8.62 8.45
CA GLN A 48 -2.52 9.57 9.45
C GLN A 48 -2.67 10.98 8.88
N LYS A 49 -1.72 11.42 8.06
CA LYS A 49 -1.81 12.73 7.37
C LYS A 49 -2.96 12.77 6.37
N LEU A 50 -3.15 11.71 5.59
CA LEU A 50 -4.30 11.61 4.68
C LEU A 50 -5.62 11.69 5.45
N GLN A 51 -5.75 10.96 6.54
CA GLN A 51 -6.94 10.96 7.39
C GLN A 51 -7.17 12.33 8.07
N PHE A 52 -6.12 13.02 8.46
CA PHE A 52 -6.19 14.38 9.00
C PHE A 52 -6.86 15.34 8.00
N TYR A 53 -6.55 15.21 6.73
CA TYR A 53 -7.19 15.98 5.65
C TYR A 53 -8.49 15.33 5.13
N GLN A 54 -9.05 14.38 5.87
CA GLN A 54 -10.30 13.69 5.56
C GLN A 54 -10.28 12.96 4.19
N VAL A 55 -9.12 12.52 3.76
CA VAL A 55 -9.01 11.64 2.59
C VAL A 55 -9.45 10.24 2.97
N ARG A 56 -10.37 9.69 2.19
CA ARG A 56 -10.85 8.32 2.31
C ARG A 56 -10.53 7.55 1.05
N ALA A 57 -10.08 6.33 1.20
CA ALA A 57 -9.73 5.46 0.09
C ALA A 57 -9.65 4.00 0.54
N ILE A 58 -9.54 3.13 -0.43
CA ILE A 58 -9.15 1.73 -0.23
C ILE A 58 -7.69 1.62 -0.69
N LEU A 59 -6.82 1.13 0.19
CA LEU A 59 -5.42 0.91 -0.13
C LEU A 59 -5.16 -0.59 -0.31
N TRP A 60 -4.52 -0.95 -1.41
CA TRP A 60 -3.98 -2.29 -1.61
C TRP A 60 -2.47 -2.25 -1.42
N ILE A 61 -1.97 -3.08 -0.53
CA ILE A 61 -0.57 -3.10 -0.13
C ILE A 61 0.03 -4.45 -0.54
N ASN A 62 1.13 -4.40 -1.25
CA ASN A 62 1.83 -5.56 -1.78
C ASN A 62 3.35 -5.39 -1.69
N GLY A 63 4.08 -6.16 -2.48
CA GLY A 63 5.51 -6.11 -2.62
C GLY A 63 6.25 -6.88 -1.54
N SER A 64 7.54 -6.65 -1.43
CA SER A 64 8.41 -7.39 -0.53
C SER A 64 8.11 -7.15 0.95
N PHE A 65 7.44 -6.05 1.29
CA PHE A 65 7.02 -5.75 2.66
C PHE A 65 6.04 -6.81 3.22
N VAL A 66 5.21 -7.40 2.37
CA VAL A 66 4.27 -8.47 2.76
C VAL A 66 4.80 -9.87 2.46
N THR A 67 6.12 -10.01 2.42
CA THR A 67 6.85 -11.27 2.31
C THR A 67 7.86 -11.40 3.45
N SER A 68 8.54 -12.54 3.54
CA SER A 68 9.59 -12.77 4.53
C SER A 68 10.93 -12.10 4.21
N LYS A 69 11.01 -11.28 3.16
CA LYS A 69 12.25 -10.59 2.79
C LYS A 69 12.79 -9.72 3.93
N PHE A 70 14.07 -9.90 4.26
CA PHE A 70 14.76 -9.02 5.19
C PHE A 70 15.01 -7.65 4.55
N ALA A 71 14.83 -6.59 5.31
CA ALA A 71 15.07 -5.20 4.91
C ALA A 71 14.46 -4.83 3.54
N PRO A 72 13.13 -4.93 3.34
CA PRO A 72 12.52 -4.51 2.09
C PRO A 72 12.80 -3.03 1.80
N ASN A 73 12.85 -2.65 0.52
CA ASN A 73 13.24 -1.29 0.13
C ASN A 73 12.10 -0.28 0.32
N ASP A 74 10.88 -0.69 0.02
CA ASP A 74 9.70 0.15 -0.07
C ASP A 74 8.43 -0.64 0.25
N ILE A 75 7.32 0.07 0.30
CA ILE A 75 5.98 -0.52 0.35
C ILE A 75 5.28 -0.19 -0.98
N ASP A 76 4.84 -1.21 -1.70
CA ASP A 76 4.00 -1.05 -2.88
C ASP A 76 2.55 -0.80 -2.45
N CYS A 77 1.95 0.26 -2.97
CA CYS A 77 0.60 0.66 -2.58
C CYS A 77 -0.19 1.20 -3.76
N ILE A 78 -1.45 0.76 -3.88
CA ILE A 78 -2.42 1.37 -4.79
C ILE A 78 -3.54 1.97 -3.97
N MET A 79 -3.87 3.22 -4.28
CA MET A 79 -4.99 3.95 -3.69
C MET A 79 -6.17 3.94 -4.67
N TRP A 80 -7.26 3.30 -4.25
CA TRP A 80 -8.47 3.21 -5.04
C TRP A 80 -9.46 4.32 -4.71
N SER A 81 -9.87 5.05 -5.75
CA SER A 81 -11.00 5.99 -5.71
C SER A 81 -10.98 6.93 -4.48
N PRO A 82 -9.89 7.69 -4.27
CA PRO A 82 -9.80 8.57 -3.13
C PRO A 82 -10.87 9.65 -3.19
N THR A 83 -11.45 9.96 -2.03
CA THR A 83 -12.40 11.07 -1.84
C THR A 83 -11.97 11.92 -0.66
N THR A 84 -12.43 13.17 -0.62
CA THR A 84 -12.24 14.05 0.53
C THR A 84 -13.57 14.37 1.17
N GLY A 85 -13.64 14.29 2.50
CA GLY A 85 -14.81 14.74 3.27
C GLY A 85 -14.71 16.22 3.57
N GLY A 86 -15.78 16.98 3.29
CA GLY A 86 -15.84 18.41 3.59
C GLY A 86 -15.07 19.30 2.61
N THR A 87 -15.01 20.59 2.94
CA THR A 87 -14.34 21.60 2.12
C THR A 87 -12.93 21.85 2.65
N LEU A 88 -11.93 21.66 1.80
CA LEU A 88 -10.54 21.95 2.10
C LEU A 88 -10.17 23.37 1.64
N THR A 89 -9.34 24.06 2.43
CA THR A 89 -8.72 25.31 2.02
C THR A 89 -7.70 25.05 0.92
N GLU A 90 -7.25 26.11 0.23
CA GLU A 90 -6.22 25.99 -0.81
C GLU A 90 -4.90 25.43 -0.25
N ASP A 91 -4.51 25.83 0.96
CA ASP A 91 -3.32 25.30 1.61
C ASP A 91 -3.46 23.83 1.96
N GLN A 92 -4.63 23.40 2.45
CA GLN A 92 -4.93 22.01 2.71
C GLN A 92 -4.90 21.16 1.42
N TRP A 93 -5.47 21.66 0.33
CA TRP A 93 -5.38 21.02 -0.99
C TRP A 93 -3.94 20.85 -1.47
N ARG A 94 -3.11 21.85 -1.21
CA ARG A 94 -1.66 21.77 -1.54
C ARG A 94 -1.00 20.63 -0.79
N GLU A 95 -1.30 20.45 0.49
CA GLU A 95 -0.79 19.34 1.29
C GLU A 95 -1.31 17.99 0.80
N VAL A 96 -2.58 17.88 0.48
CA VAL A 96 -3.16 16.64 -0.08
C VAL A 96 -2.52 16.30 -1.41
N ARG A 97 -2.33 17.26 -2.30
CA ARG A 97 -1.63 17.04 -3.58
C ARG A 97 -0.20 16.57 -3.37
N ALA A 98 0.50 17.11 -2.39
CA ALA A 98 1.86 16.66 -2.05
C ALA A 98 1.86 15.23 -1.52
N LEU A 99 0.94 14.87 -0.62
CA LEU A 99 0.80 13.51 -0.07
C LEU A 99 0.43 12.48 -1.14
N THR A 100 -0.29 12.89 -2.16
CA THR A 100 -0.74 12.01 -3.26
C THR A 100 0.12 12.13 -4.52
N ASN A 101 1.21 12.84 -4.44
CA ASN A 101 2.23 12.88 -5.50
C ASN A 101 3.18 11.68 -5.36
N ARG A 102 3.31 10.91 -6.43
CA ARG A 102 4.09 9.67 -6.43
C ARG A 102 5.56 9.87 -6.05
N GLU A 103 6.20 10.89 -6.61
CA GLU A 103 7.61 11.19 -6.34
C GLU A 103 7.83 11.64 -4.89
N MET A 104 6.94 12.48 -4.38
CA MET A 104 6.99 12.93 -2.98
C MET A 104 6.75 11.78 -2.01
N ALA A 105 5.79 10.91 -2.30
CA ALA A 105 5.51 9.73 -1.48
C ALA A 105 6.72 8.79 -1.44
N ARG A 106 7.39 8.60 -2.57
CA ARG A 106 8.63 7.82 -2.63
C ARG A 106 9.74 8.42 -1.79
N LYS A 107 10.00 9.72 -1.94
CA LYS A 107 11.08 10.41 -1.21
C LYS A 107 10.84 10.50 0.28
N LYS A 108 9.62 10.83 0.70
CA LYS A 108 9.31 11.10 2.12
C LYS A 108 8.91 9.86 2.90
N PHE A 109 8.22 8.90 2.26
CA PHE A 109 7.59 7.77 2.95
C PHE A 109 8.06 6.41 2.45
N ASN A 110 8.98 6.36 1.49
CA ASN A 110 9.44 5.12 0.86
C ASN A 110 8.28 4.27 0.31
N LEU A 111 7.31 4.94 -0.32
CA LEU A 111 6.17 4.30 -0.97
C LEU A 111 6.37 4.23 -2.48
N ASP A 112 6.18 3.07 -3.07
CA ASP A 112 5.92 2.94 -4.50
C ASP A 112 4.41 2.95 -4.70
N PHE A 113 3.88 4.12 -5.05
CA PHE A 113 2.48 4.46 -4.86
C PHE A 113 1.83 4.88 -6.19
N TYR A 114 0.62 4.38 -6.41
CA TYR A 114 -0.23 4.73 -7.55
C TYR A 114 -1.65 5.05 -7.09
N ILE A 115 -2.31 5.97 -7.82
CA ILE A 115 -3.74 6.23 -7.68
C ILE A 115 -4.47 5.60 -8.85
N GLU A 116 -5.52 4.86 -8.55
CA GLU A 116 -6.48 4.34 -9.51
C GLU A 116 -7.87 4.92 -9.21
N ASN A 117 -8.42 5.62 -10.18
CA ASN A 117 -9.75 6.21 -10.07
C ASN A 117 -10.57 5.87 -11.33
N PRO A 118 -10.83 4.57 -11.58
CA PRO A 118 -11.51 4.14 -12.79
C PRO A 118 -12.98 4.57 -12.79
N ALA A 119 -13.52 4.82 -13.98
CA ALA A 119 -14.96 4.95 -14.17
C ALA A 119 -15.67 3.66 -13.72
N PRO A 120 -16.94 3.72 -13.26
CA PRO A 120 -17.66 2.53 -12.79
C PRO A 120 -17.65 1.37 -13.78
N THR A 121 -17.70 1.65 -15.09
CA THR A 121 -17.68 0.65 -16.16
C THR A 121 -16.31 -0.04 -16.33
N GLU A 122 -15.23 0.58 -15.88
CA GLU A 122 -13.86 0.07 -16.01
C GLU A 122 -13.30 -0.50 -14.72
N LYS A 123 -14.00 -0.29 -13.61
CA LYS A 123 -13.54 -0.67 -12.26
C LYS A 123 -13.17 -2.15 -12.18
N LEU A 124 -14.03 -3.02 -12.70
CA LEU A 124 -13.79 -4.46 -12.67
C LEU A 124 -12.49 -4.84 -13.43
N HIS A 125 -12.28 -4.28 -14.59
CA HIS A 125 -11.08 -4.54 -15.41
C HIS A 125 -9.82 -4.06 -14.70
N ARG A 126 -9.83 -2.86 -14.13
CA ARG A 126 -8.66 -2.32 -13.41
C ARG A 126 -8.35 -3.12 -12.16
N GLN A 127 -9.36 -3.48 -11.38
CA GLN A 127 -9.17 -4.32 -10.20
C GLN A 127 -8.69 -5.73 -10.57
N ALA A 128 -9.23 -6.33 -11.63
CA ALA A 128 -8.79 -7.63 -12.11
C ALA A 128 -7.31 -7.62 -12.54
N TYR A 129 -6.88 -6.57 -13.22
CA TYR A 129 -5.48 -6.37 -13.61
C TYR A 129 -4.55 -6.36 -12.39
N PHE A 130 -4.87 -5.57 -11.37
CA PHE A 130 -4.04 -5.49 -10.17
C PHE A 130 -4.15 -6.72 -9.26
N ARG A 131 -5.30 -7.39 -9.24
CA ARG A 131 -5.41 -8.70 -8.58
C ARG A 131 -4.47 -9.73 -9.22
N GLY A 132 -4.38 -9.71 -10.54
CA GLY A 132 -3.43 -10.53 -11.28
C GLY A 132 -1.98 -10.21 -10.95
N MET A 133 -1.62 -8.92 -10.87
CA MET A 133 -0.27 -8.50 -10.51
C MET A 133 0.08 -8.75 -9.05
N PHE A 134 -0.84 -8.45 -8.13
CA PHE A 134 -0.60 -8.51 -6.69
C PHE A 134 -0.83 -9.90 -6.11
N GLY A 135 -1.71 -10.67 -6.73
CA GLY A 135 -2.12 -11.99 -6.25
C GLY A 135 -1.21 -13.15 -6.66
N PHE A 136 -0.14 -12.89 -7.41
CA PHE A 136 0.81 -13.91 -7.86
C PHE A 136 2.25 -13.46 -7.62
N GLN A 137 3.14 -14.46 -7.46
CA GLN A 137 4.58 -14.23 -7.42
C GLN A 137 5.09 -13.85 -8.82
N HIS A 138 6.37 -13.51 -8.94
CA HIS A 138 6.96 -13.09 -10.22
C HIS A 138 7.00 -14.21 -11.26
N ASP A 139 6.81 -15.48 -10.86
CA ASP A 139 6.65 -16.61 -11.78
C ASP A 139 5.29 -16.60 -12.51
N GLU A 140 4.38 -15.68 -12.13
CA GLU A 140 3.03 -15.52 -12.71
C GLU A 140 2.11 -16.73 -12.51
N LYS A 141 2.48 -17.68 -11.66
CA LYS A 141 1.76 -18.95 -11.44
C LYS A 141 1.46 -19.23 -9.98
N THR A 142 2.42 -18.94 -9.09
CA THR A 142 2.27 -19.21 -7.66
C THR A 142 1.43 -18.10 -7.03
N PRO A 143 0.24 -18.42 -6.50
CA PRO A 143 -0.62 -17.41 -5.89
C PRO A 143 -0.05 -16.93 -4.55
N LYS A 144 -0.28 -15.67 -4.25
CA LYS A 144 0.06 -15.03 -2.95
C LYS A 144 -1.04 -14.09 -2.52
N GLY A 145 -1.12 -13.84 -1.20
CA GLY A 145 -2.04 -12.87 -0.64
C GLY A 145 -1.47 -11.45 -0.62
N PHE A 146 -2.36 -10.47 -0.56
CA PHE A 146 -2.01 -9.08 -0.30
C PHE A 146 -3.03 -8.40 0.60
N VAL A 147 -2.71 -7.20 1.06
CA VAL A 147 -3.49 -6.50 2.09
C VAL A 147 -4.42 -5.47 1.46
N GLU A 148 -5.62 -5.38 2.01
CA GLU A 148 -6.54 -4.25 1.81
C GLU A 148 -6.68 -3.50 3.13
N LEU A 149 -6.47 -2.18 3.10
CA LEU A 149 -6.65 -1.28 4.23
C LEU A 149 -7.64 -0.19 3.86
N LEU A 150 -8.66 -0.01 4.68
CA LEU A 150 -9.65 1.06 4.52
C LEU A 150 -9.21 2.27 5.35
N ILE A 151 -9.14 3.42 4.70
CA ILE A 151 -8.82 4.69 5.37
C ILE A 151 -9.93 5.72 5.22
#